data_7245dbdd44ed16653fdb8f7c8eae595e
#
_entry.id   7245dbdd44ed16653fdb8f7c8eae595e
#
_cell.length_a   1.000
_cell.length_b   1.000
_cell.length_c   1.000
_cell.angle_alpha   90.00
_cell.angle_beta   90.00
_cell.angle_gamma   90.00
#
_symmetry.space_group_name_H-M   'P 1'
#
loop_
_entity.id
_entity.type
_entity.pdbx_description
1 polymer ?
#
loop_
_entity_poly.entity_id
_entity_poly.type
_entity_poly.pdbx_seq_one_letter_code
_entity_poly.pdbx_strand_id
1 'polypeptide(L)'
;MSNDILSLIPFALVISLSGFVSGFIAGLLGVGGGIIIVPVLYHFLSLVGVPQDVVMHISVATSLAVIIPTGWRSYKSHQENDNIDYTVLKSWLLPTIFGSIIGAIIAGLISGFWLTFIFAFIAFFVSINLFINKEEFKIGDNIPKGXFGSFLPLSVGTLSSMLGIGGGTFNVSLMTMFGKTIHKAVGTASGLGFYLAIPGTIFFIITGWNIEXLPLGSXGYVNIIGXLLIAPISSYAAPIGAKSASKLDNKVLTNIFAIFLLITSARMFLEIF
;
A
#
# COMPACT_ATOMS: atom_id res chain seq x y z
N MET A 1 29.38 11.57 17.20
CA MET A 1 27.95 11.66 17.54
C MET A 1 27.23 12.84 16.87
N SER A 2 27.73 14.08 16.96
CA SER A 2 27.03 15.23 16.32
C SER A 2 27.04 15.15 14.78
N ASN A 3 28.16 14.76 14.19
CA ASN A 3 28.26 14.64 12.72
C ASN A 3 27.42 13.49 12.17
N ASP A 4 27.25 12.43 12.93
CA ASP A 4 26.43 11.27 12.52
C ASP A 4 24.95 11.62 12.47
N ILE A 5 24.48 12.45 13.43
CA ILE A 5 23.08 12.90 13.45
C ILE A 5 22.79 13.84 12.26
N LEU A 6 23.74 14.75 11.96
CA LEU A 6 23.59 15.68 10.82
C LEU A 6 23.52 14.94 9.49
N SER A 7 24.25 13.84 9.33
CA SER A 7 24.20 13.04 8.10
C SER A 7 22.86 12.29 7.91
N LEU A 8 22.08 12.09 8.98
CA LEU A 8 20.78 11.41 8.91
C LEU A 8 19.62 12.37 8.54
N ILE A 9 19.84 13.69 8.67
CA ILE A 9 18.78 14.68 8.38
C ILE A 9 18.25 14.58 6.95
N PRO A 10 19.11 14.53 5.90
CA PRO A 10 18.58 14.40 4.53
C PRO A 10 17.73 13.14 4.33
N PHE A 11 18.10 12.03 4.94
CA PHE A 11 17.35 10.78 4.85
C PHE A 11 15.98 10.90 5.55
N ALA A 12 15.96 11.49 6.74
CA ALA A 12 14.70 11.74 7.46
C ALA A 12 13.77 12.65 6.64
N LEU A 13 14.32 13.67 5.96
CA LEU A 13 13.56 14.57 5.09
C LEU A 13 12.98 13.81 3.89
N VAL A 14 13.76 12.95 3.23
CA VAL A 14 13.27 12.16 2.08
C VAL A 14 12.15 11.22 2.53
N ILE A 15 12.31 10.53 3.66
CA ILE A 15 11.29 9.61 4.20
C ILE A 15 10.02 10.41 4.57
N SER A 16 10.17 11.57 5.21
CA SER A 16 9.04 12.42 5.58
C SER A 16 8.31 12.96 4.35
N LEU A 17 9.05 13.40 3.32
CA LEU A 17 8.48 13.87 2.06
C LEU A 17 7.73 12.75 1.34
N SER A 18 8.32 11.54 1.31
CA SER A 18 7.64 10.36 0.74
C SER A 18 6.35 10.05 1.52
N GLY A 19 6.35 10.26 2.83
CA GLY A 19 5.16 10.14 3.68
C GLY A 19 4.06 11.12 3.24
N PHE A 20 4.41 12.39 2.96
CA PHE A 20 3.44 13.37 2.48
C PHE A 20 2.87 12.96 1.12
N VAL A 21 3.74 12.63 0.16
CA VAL A 21 3.33 12.25 -1.20
C VAL A 21 2.46 10.98 -1.15
N SER A 22 2.89 9.96 -0.38
CA SER A 22 2.12 8.71 -0.28
C SER A 22 0.77 8.91 0.38
N GLY A 23 0.70 9.73 1.44
CA GLY A 23 -0.57 10.05 2.11
C GLY A 23 -1.52 10.81 1.19
N PHE A 24 -1.00 11.81 0.49
CA PHE A 24 -1.79 12.59 -0.48
C PHE A 24 -2.37 11.68 -1.57
N ILE A 25 -1.55 10.81 -2.15
CA ILE A 25 -1.98 9.84 -3.18
C ILE A 25 -2.93 8.80 -2.58
N ALA A 26 -2.68 8.35 -1.34
CA ALA A 26 -3.59 7.44 -0.63
C ALA A 26 -5.00 8.01 -0.52
N GLY A 27 -5.10 9.29 -0.15
CA GLY A 27 -6.39 9.98 -0.07
C GLY A 27 -7.03 10.20 -1.43
N LEU A 28 -6.23 10.64 -2.40
CA LEU A 28 -6.70 10.99 -3.74
C LEU A 28 -7.27 9.78 -4.50
N LEU A 29 -6.53 8.68 -4.48
CA LEU A 29 -6.81 7.48 -5.30
C LEU A 29 -7.35 6.29 -4.50
N GLY A 30 -7.44 6.42 -3.16
CA GLY A 30 -7.89 5.31 -2.31
C GLY A 30 -6.90 4.13 -2.26
N VAL A 31 -5.65 4.34 -2.68
CA VAL A 31 -4.66 3.26 -2.91
C VAL A 31 -3.96 2.84 -1.61
N GLY A 32 -4.15 3.60 -0.51
CA GLY A 32 -3.51 3.30 0.78
C GLY A 32 -2.07 3.79 0.91
N GLY A 33 -1.47 4.31 -0.17
CA GLY A 33 -0.13 4.91 -0.15
C GLY A 33 1.04 3.93 -0.12
N GLY A 34 0.80 2.66 0.20
CA GLY A 34 1.85 1.65 0.38
C GLY A 34 2.72 1.44 -0.85
N ILE A 35 2.13 1.57 -2.02
CA ILE A 35 2.81 1.39 -3.30
C ILE A 35 3.95 2.40 -3.52
N ILE A 36 3.95 3.51 -2.77
CA ILE A 36 5.06 4.49 -2.73
C ILE A 36 5.98 4.19 -1.53
N ILE A 37 5.38 3.91 -0.37
CA ILE A 37 6.12 3.71 0.88
C ILE A 37 7.06 2.51 0.76
N VAL A 38 6.60 1.39 0.18
CA VAL A 38 7.38 0.15 0.09
C VAL A 38 8.70 0.36 -0.67
N PRO A 39 8.69 0.87 -1.93
CA PRO A 39 9.98 1.06 -2.62
C PRO A 39 10.87 2.14 -1.98
N VAL A 40 10.29 3.19 -1.39
CA VAL A 40 11.09 4.19 -0.67
C VAL A 40 11.78 3.55 0.53
N LEU A 41 11.05 2.79 1.34
CA LEU A 41 11.64 2.08 2.48
C LEU A 41 12.67 1.04 2.03
N TYR A 42 12.35 0.28 0.97
CA TYR A 42 13.23 -0.75 0.42
C TYR A 42 14.60 -0.14 0.05
N HIS A 43 14.61 0.91 -0.77
CA HIS A 43 15.85 1.54 -1.17
C HIS A 43 16.57 2.21 0.00
N PHE A 44 15.83 2.88 0.90
CA PHE A 44 16.42 3.50 2.07
C PHE A 44 17.08 2.46 2.99
N LEU A 45 16.37 1.38 3.31
CA LEU A 45 16.89 0.33 4.21
C LEU A 45 18.09 -0.39 3.58
N SER A 46 18.08 -0.60 2.26
CA SER A 46 19.22 -1.16 1.52
C SER A 46 20.43 -0.23 1.62
N LEU A 47 20.23 1.08 1.47
CA LEU A 47 21.32 2.08 1.55
C LEU A 47 21.97 2.13 2.96
N VAL A 48 21.17 1.91 4.00
CA VAL A 48 21.72 1.90 5.39
C VAL A 48 22.22 0.51 5.81
N GLY A 49 22.30 -0.44 4.88
CA GLY A 49 22.96 -1.73 5.09
C GLY A 49 22.09 -2.82 5.69
N VAL A 50 20.75 -2.69 5.65
CA VAL A 50 19.86 -3.77 6.09
C VAL A 50 20.01 -4.96 5.13
N PRO A 51 20.14 -6.21 5.65
CA PRO A 51 20.34 -7.38 4.79
C PRO A 51 19.21 -7.57 3.77
N GLN A 52 19.54 -7.93 2.53
CA GLN A 52 18.60 -8.10 1.42
C GLN A 52 17.52 -9.17 1.72
N ASP A 53 17.85 -10.15 2.55
CA ASP A 53 16.91 -11.22 2.93
C ASP A 53 15.70 -10.69 3.71
N VAL A 54 15.84 -9.56 4.44
CA VAL A 54 14.78 -9.02 5.30
C VAL A 54 14.29 -7.63 4.88
N VAL A 55 15.04 -6.92 4.02
CA VAL A 55 14.71 -5.53 3.67
C VAL A 55 13.30 -5.39 3.10
N MET A 56 12.91 -6.32 2.22
CA MET A 56 11.57 -6.27 1.60
C MET A 56 10.47 -6.55 2.64
N HIS A 57 10.69 -7.54 3.52
CA HIS A 57 9.74 -7.86 4.60
C HIS A 57 9.49 -6.64 5.50
N ILE A 58 10.58 -5.95 5.89
CA ILE A 58 10.49 -4.76 6.75
C ILE A 58 9.75 -3.64 6.02
N SER A 59 10.04 -3.44 4.74
CA SER A 59 9.39 -2.38 3.93
C SER A 59 7.89 -2.60 3.80
N VAL A 60 7.48 -3.83 3.49
CA VAL A 60 6.07 -4.24 3.36
C VAL A 60 5.34 -4.11 4.71
N ALA A 61 5.93 -4.68 5.77
CA ALA A 61 5.34 -4.68 7.12
C ALA A 61 5.17 -3.26 7.65
N THR A 62 6.21 -2.43 7.52
CA THR A 62 6.19 -1.03 7.98
C THR A 62 5.18 -0.22 7.17
N SER A 63 5.09 -0.46 5.87
CA SER A 63 4.09 0.17 5.01
C SER A 63 2.67 -0.14 5.49
N LEU A 64 2.35 -1.42 5.79
CA LEU A 64 1.03 -1.79 6.33
C LEU A 64 0.75 -1.06 7.65
N ALA A 65 1.74 -0.98 8.54
CA ALA A 65 1.58 -0.24 9.80
C ALA A 65 1.27 1.24 9.56
N VAL A 66 1.93 1.88 8.58
CA VAL A 66 1.66 3.28 8.18
C VAL A 66 0.24 3.40 7.60
N ILE A 67 -0.23 2.40 6.85
CA ILE A 67 -1.58 2.42 6.24
C ILE A 67 -2.68 2.45 7.31
N ILE A 68 -2.45 1.94 8.52
CA ILE A 68 -3.48 1.95 9.57
C ILE A 68 -3.96 3.39 9.86
N PRO A 69 -3.12 4.31 10.34
CA PRO A 69 -3.60 5.67 10.58
C PRO A 69 -3.90 6.46 9.29
N THR A 70 -3.14 6.25 8.22
CA THR A 70 -3.36 6.95 6.93
C THR A 70 -4.70 6.52 6.31
N GLY A 71 -4.94 5.22 6.26
CA GLY A 71 -6.19 4.64 5.72
C GLY A 71 -7.40 5.06 6.54
N TRP A 72 -7.28 5.10 7.88
CA TRP A 72 -8.33 5.59 8.76
C TRP A 72 -8.71 7.04 8.41
N ARG A 73 -7.71 7.91 8.26
CA ARG A 73 -7.93 9.32 7.92
C ARG A 73 -8.55 9.48 6.53
N SER A 74 -8.06 8.71 5.55
CA SER A 74 -8.62 8.67 4.19
C SER A 74 -10.08 8.20 4.21
N TYR A 75 -10.34 7.05 4.86
CA TYR A 75 -11.68 6.48 5.00
C TYR A 75 -12.66 7.48 5.63
N LYS A 76 -12.26 8.14 6.73
CA LYS A 76 -13.10 9.15 7.39
C LYS A 76 -13.43 10.31 6.45
N SER A 77 -12.43 10.81 5.71
CA SER A 77 -12.63 11.91 4.76
C SER A 77 -13.60 11.52 3.63
N HIS A 78 -13.47 10.30 3.10
CA HIS A 78 -14.40 9.80 2.07
C HIS A 78 -15.80 9.55 2.65
N GLN A 79 -15.89 9.13 3.91
CA GLN A 79 -17.17 8.93 4.62
C GLN A 79 -17.93 10.26 4.75
N GLU A 80 -17.22 11.34 5.11
CA GLU A 80 -17.80 12.69 5.24
C GLU A 80 -18.35 13.22 3.91
N ASN A 81 -17.84 12.73 2.79
CA ASN A 81 -18.26 13.13 1.43
C ASN A 81 -19.22 12.11 0.79
N ASP A 82 -19.79 11.19 1.58
CA ASP A 82 -20.72 10.13 1.13
C ASP A 82 -20.14 9.27 -0.01
N ASN A 83 -18.84 9.02 0.00
CA ASN A 83 -18.15 8.23 -1.03
C ASN A 83 -17.97 6.75 -0.66
N ILE A 84 -18.74 6.23 0.31
CA ILE A 84 -18.63 4.83 0.72
C ILE A 84 -19.84 4.02 0.21
N ASP A 85 -19.58 2.88 -0.41
CA ASP A 85 -20.60 1.86 -0.68
C ASP A 85 -20.57 0.85 0.48
N TYR A 86 -21.45 1.06 1.45
CA TYR A 86 -21.51 0.22 2.66
C TYR A 86 -21.93 -1.22 2.35
N THR A 87 -22.65 -1.46 1.25
CA THR A 87 -23.03 -2.82 0.85
C THR A 87 -21.78 -3.60 0.45
N VAL A 88 -20.94 -3.00 -0.39
CA VAL A 88 -19.68 -3.61 -0.83
C VAL A 88 -18.73 -3.73 0.37
N LEU A 89 -18.55 -2.65 1.14
CA LEU A 89 -17.65 -2.66 2.30
C LEU A 89 -17.97 -3.83 3.24
N LYS A 90 -19.25 -4.00 3.60
CA LYS A 90 -19.67 -5.07 4.52
C LYS A 90 -19.47 -6.46 3.92
N SER A 91 -19.78 -6.65 2.63
CA SER A 91 -19.69 -7.97 1.99
C SER A 91 -18.23 -8.38 1.73
N TRP A 92 -17.34 -7.42 1.47
CA TRP A 92 -15.93 -7.67 1.15
C TRP A 92 -15.02 -7.66 2.39
N LEU A 93 -15.48 -7.10 3.52
CA LEU A 93 -14.65 -6.89 4.72
C LEU A 93 -14.01 -8.19 5.23
N LEU A 94 -14.82 -9.20 5.54
CA LEU A 94 -14.32 -10.46 6.12
C LEU A 94 -13.38 -11.20 5.15
N PRO A 95 -13.75 -11.41 3.87
CA PRO A 95 -12.83 -12.04 2.93
C PRO A 95 -11.50 -11.27 2.79
N THR A 96 -11.53 -9.93 2.77
CA THR A 96 -10.32 -9.12 2.68
C THR A 96 -9.42 -9.30 3.92
N ILE A 97 -10.03 -9.33 5.11
CA ILE A 97 -9.31 -9.58 6.38
C ILE A 97 -8.63 -10.96 6.35
N PHE A 98 -9.38 -12.02 5.99
CA PHE A 98 -8.81 -13.36 5.89
C PHE A 98 -7.69 -13.42 4.83
N GLY A 99 -7.92 -12.79 3.68
CA GLY A 99 -6.89 -12.67 2.65
C GLY A 99 -5.62 -11.99 3.18
N SER A 100 -5.78 -10.89 3.92
CA SER A 100 -4.64 -10.17 4.49
C SER A 100 -3.82 -11.05 5.45
N ILE A 101 -4.48 -11.85 6.27
CA ILE A 101 -3.81 -12.80 7.18
C ILE A 101 -3.00 -13.82 6.35
N ILE A 102 -3.64 -14.42 5.35
CA ILE A 102 -2.99 -15.41 4.46
C ILE A 102 -1.79 -14.76 3.77
N GLY A 103 -1.96 -13.56 3.21
CA GLY A 103 -0.90 -12.85 2.52
C GLY A 103 0.30 -12.53 3.41
N ALA A 104 0.05 -12.05 4.64
CA ALA A 104 1.12 -11.75 5.58
C ALA A 104 1.88 -13.01 6.01
N ILE A 105 1.17 -14.14 6.21
CA ILE A 105 1.80 -15.43 6.53
C ILE A 105 2.67 -15.89 5.35
N ILE A 106 2.13 -15.90 4.14
CA ILE A 106 2.88 -16.30 2.93
C ILE A 106 4.13 -15.41 2.77
N ALA A 107 3.95 -14.10 2.87
CA ALA A 107 5.06 -13.14 2.73
C ALA A 107 6.14 -13.38 3.79
N GLY A 108 5.75 -13.71 5.02
CA GLY A 108 6.72 -14.00 6.10
C GLY A 108 7.46 -15.33 5.93
N LEU A 109 6.96 -16.23 5.09
CA LEU A 109 7.56 -17.56 4.86
C LEU A 109 8.43 -17.64 3.60
N ILE A 110 8.18 -16.78 2.60
CA ILE A 110 8.99 -16.76 1.37
C ILE A 110 10.24 -15.89 1.57
N SER A 111 11.27 -16.13 0.77
CA SER A 111 12.50 -15.35 0.88
C SER A 111 12.30 -13.91 0.39
N GLY A 112 13.16 -13.00 0.86
CA GLY A 112 13.17 -11.60 0.42
C GLY A 112 13.28 -11.47 -1.10
N PHE A 113 14.06 -12.34 -1.75
CA PHE A 113 14.17 -12.39 -3.21
C PHE A 113 12.79 -12.54 -3.88
N TRP A 114 12.03 -13.58 -3.48
CA TRP A 114 10.71 -13.83 -4.07
C TRP A 114 9.72 -12.72 -3.77
N LEU A 115 9.76 -12.19 -2.56
CA LEU A 115 8.86 -11.09 -2.18
C LEU A 115 9.17 -9.82 -3.01
N THR A 116 10.46 -9.49 -3.20
CA THR A 116 10.90 -8.37 -4.02
C THR A 116 10.51 -8.59 -5.49
N PHE A 117 10.72 -9.80 -6.00
CA PHE A 117 10.37 -10.17 -7.39
C PHE A 117 8.87 -9.98 -7.63
N ILE A 118 8.02 -10.52 -6.74
CA ILE A 118 6.55 -10.41 -6.86
C ILE A 118 6.13 -8.93 -6.82
N PHE A 119 6.71 -8.16 -5.90
CA PHE A 119 6.41 -6.72 -5.82
C PHE A 119 6.80 -6.00 -7.11
N ALA A 120 8.04 -6.18 -7.57
CA ALA A 120 8.55 -5.52 -8.77
C ALA A 120 7.73 -5.90 -10.01
N PHE A 121 7.39 -7.18 -10.14
CA PHE A 121 6.57 -7.70 -11.24
C PHE A 121 5.19 -7.02 -11.26
N ILE A 122 4.50 -7.00 -10.11
CA ILE A 122 3.16 -6.41 -10.01
C ILE A 122 3.24 -4.88 -10.20
N ALA A 123 4.23 -4.21 -9.61
CA ALA A 123 4.43 -2.76 -9.77
C ALA A 123 4.67 -2.40 -11.25
N PHE A 124 5.42 -3.22 -11.98
CA PHE A 124 5.66 -3.05 -13.42
C PHE A 124 4.33 -3.12 -14.20
N PHE A 125 3.53 -4.15 -13.96
CA PHE A 125 2.24 -4.30 -14.66
C PHE A 125 1.23 -3.21 -14.28
N VAL A 126 1.21 -2.80 -13.01
CA VAL A 126 0.38 -1.67 -12.56
C VAL A 126 0.81 -0.39 -13.28
N SER A 127 2.12 -0.15 -13.40
CA SER A 127 2.66 1.01 -14.11
C SER A 127 2.18 1.04 -15.58
N ILE A 128 2.31 -0.08 -16.29
CA ILE A 128 1.87 -0.20 -17.69
C ILE A 128 0.34 0.06 -17.78
N ASN A 129 -0.43 -0.55 -16.89
CA ASN A 129 -1.89 -0.38 -16.86
C ASN A 129 -2.28 1.09 -16.69
N LEU A 130 -1.57 1.81 -15.81
CA LEU A 130 -1.81 3.24 -15.58
C LEU A 130 -1.49 4.09 -16.81
N PHE A 131 -0.45 3.74 -17.59
CA PHE A 131 -0.10 4.45 -18.83
C PHE A 131 -1.11 4.23 -19.95
N ILE A 132 -1.63 3.00 -20.07
CA ILE A 132 -2.53 2.63 -21.18
C ILE A 132 -3.86 3.38 -21.07
N ASN A 133 -4.26 3.75 -19.84
CA ASN A 133 -5.42 4.57 -19.54
C ASN A 133 -6.65 4.20 -20.40
N LYS A 134 -6.92 2.90 -20.49
CA LYS A 134 -8.08 2.41 -21.25
C LYS A 134 -9.36 2.86 -20.54
N GLU A 135 -10.27 3.40 -21.32
CA GLU A 135 -11.65 3.60 -20.93
C GLU A 135 -12.16 2.36 -20.18
N GLU A 136 -12.91 2.58 -19.16
CA GLU A 136 -13.32 1.60 -18.16
C GLU A 136 -13.68 0.23 -18.79
N PHE A 137 -12.80 -0.75 -18.66
CA PHE A 137 -13.08 -2.12 -19.06
C PHE A 137 -14.13 -2.68 -18.08
N LYS A 138 -15.35 -2.69 -18.51
CA LYS A 138 -16.49 -3.10 -17.71
C LYS A 138 -16.80 -4.57 -17.96
N ILE A 139 -16.78 -5.38 -16.91
CA ILE A 139 -17.10 -6.81 -16.97
C ILE A 139 -18.58 -7.04 -16.65
N GLY A 140 -19.17 -6.16 -15.83
CA GLY A 140 -20.57 -6.28 -15.44
C GLY A 140 -21.08 -5.06 -14.69
N ASP A 141 -22.39 -5.03 -14.46
CA ASP A 141 -23.06 -3.91 -13.77
C ASP A 141 -23.19 -4.13 -12.26
N ASN A 142 -22.90 -5.32 -11.79
CA ASN A 142 -23.09 -5.67 -10.38
C ASN A 142 -21.94 -6.50 -9.87
N ILE A 143 -21.55 -6.25 -8.62
CA ILE A 143 -20.52 -7.02 -7.93
C ILE A 143 -21.03 -8.47 -7.77
N PRO A 144 -20.22 -9.48 -8.14
CA PRO A 144 -20.60 -10.88 -7.99
C PRO A 144 -20.91 -11.27 -6.55
N LYS A 145 -21.84 -12.19 -6.36
CA LYS A 145 -22.24 -12.75 -5.06
C LYS A 145 -21.78 -14.21 -4.95
N GLY A 146 -21.94 -14.75 -3.80
CA GLY A 146 -21.58 -16.16 -3.55
C GLY A 146 -20.08 -16.39 -3.47
N UNK A 147 -19.63 -17.34 -3.74
CA UNK A 147 -18.34 -17.74 -3.62
C UNK A 147 -17.43 -16.92 -4.36
N PHE A 148 -17.74 -16.83 -5.63
CA PHE A 148 -16.89 -16.00 -6.50
C PHE A 148 -16.80 -14.56 -5.96
N GLY A 149 -17.90 -14.01 -5.48
CA GLY A 149 -17.93 -12.68 -4.88
C GLY A 149 -17.08 -12.54 -3.63
N SER A 150 -16.86 -13.62 -2.89
CA SER A 150 -15.96 -13.63 -1.71
C SER A 150 -14.51 -13.94 -2.10
N PHE A 151 -14.30 -14.73 -3.16
CA PHE A 151 -12.95 -15.09 -3.63
C PHE A 151 -12.18 -13.86 -4.12
N LEU A 152 -12.85 -12.94 -4.81
CA LEU A 152 -12.21 -11.73 -5.34
C LEU A 152 -11.57 -10.88 -4.22
N PRO A 153 -12.33 -10.42 -3.19
CA PRO A 153 -11.73 -9.61 -2.13
C PRO A 153 -10.73 -10.41 -1.25
N LEU A 154 -10.91 -11.73 -1.13
CA LEU A 154 -9.92 -12.58 -0.45
C LEU A 154 -8.58 -12.54 -1.20
N SER A 155 -8.61 -12.73 -2.53
CA SER A 155 -7.39 -12.67 -3.38
C SER A 155 -6.73 -11.29 -3.32
N VAL A 156 -7.54 -10.22 -3.38
CA VAL A 156 -7.05 -8.85 -3.25
C VAL A 156 -6.39 -8.64 -1.88
N GLY A 157 -7.04 -9.10 -0.82
CA GLY A 157 -6.49 -9.01 0.54
C GLY A 157 -5.13 -9.71 0.66
N THR A 158 -5.03 -10.92 0.07
CA THR A 158 -3.79 -11.70 0.05
C THR A 158 -2.65 -10.96 -0.66
N LEU A 159 -2.89 -10.57 -1.91
CA LEU A 159 -1.88 -9.86 -2.71
C LEU A 159 -1.51 -8.51 -2.08
N SER A 160 -2.50 -7.78 -1.60
CA SER A 160 -2.30 -6.45 -1.02
C SER A 160 -1.45 -6.49 0.25
N SER A 161 -1.70 -7.49 1.10
CA SER A 161 -0.92 -7.69 2.33
C SER A 161 0.51 -8.12 1.99
N MET A 162 0.68 -9.06 1.04
CA MET A 162 2.01 -9.47 0.59
C MET A 162 2.83 -8.30 0.04
N LEU A 163 2.17 -7.35 -0.60
CA LEU A 163 2.84 -6.21 -1.24
C LEU A 163 2.91 -4.96 -0.36
N GLY A 164 2.22 -4.94 0.78
CA GLY A 164 2.20 -3.76 1.65
C GLY A 164 1.43 -2.58 1.06
N ILE A 165 0.44 -2.83 0.19
CA ILE A 165 -0.18 -1.77 -0.63
C ILE A 165 -1.52 -1.28 -0.05
N GLY A 166 -2.15 -2.00 0.87
CA GLY A 166 -3.45 -1.59 1.43
C GLY A 166 -4.65 -1.85 0.51
N GLY A 167 -4.45 -2.53 -0.58
CA GLY A 167 -5.54 -3.03 -1.43
C GLY A 167 -6.25 -2.01 -2.31
N GLY A 168 -5.93 -0.72 -2.17
CA GLY A 168 -6.67 0.33 -2.86
C GLY A 168 -6.72 0.15 -4.37
N THR A 169 -5.56 0.00 -5.00
CA THR A 169 -5.45 -0.14 -6.47
C THR A 169 -6.32 -1.28 -6.98
N PHE A 170 -6.20 -2.47 -6.38
CA PHE A 170 -6.92 -3.65 -6.83
C PHE A 170 -8.43 -3.54 -6.53
N ASN A 171 -8.80 -3.06 -5.35
CA ASN A 171 -10.22 -2.90 -4.98
C ASN A 171 -10.92 -1.86 -5.85
N VAL A 172 -10.25 -0.71 -6.12
CA VAL A 172 -10.80 0.34 -6.99
C VAL A 172 -11.03 -0.23 -8.39
N SER A 173 -10.00 -0.88 -8.96
CA SER A 173 -10.11 -1.47 -10.31
C SER A 173 -11.26 -2.49 -10.36
N LEU A 174 -11.32 -3.41 -9.40
CA LEU A 174 -12.40 -4.41 -9.38
C LEU A 174 -13.78 -3.75 -9.28
N MET A 175 -13.95 -2.80 -8.38
CA MET A 175 -15.26 -2.15 -8.19
C MET A 175 -15.69 -1.37 -9.44
N THR A 176 -14.75 -0.67 -10.11
CA THR A 176 -15.09 0.05 -11.36
C THR A 176 -15.41 -0.92 -12.49
N MET A 177 -14.69 -2.05 -12.61
CA MET A 177 -14.99 -3.11 -13.58
C MET A 177 -16.40 -3.71 -13.39
N PHE A 178 -16.95 -3.64 -12.16
CA PHE A 178 -18.32 -4.08 -11.86
C PHE A 178 -19.30 -2.90 -11.73
N GLY A 179 -19.01 -1.77 -12.39
CA GLY A 179 -19.94 -0.67 -12.58
C GLY A 179 -20.07 0.32 -11.42
N LYS A 180 -19.18 0.24 -10.42
CA LYS A 180 -19.19 1.26 -9.34
C LYS A 180 -18.50 2.55 -9.84
N THR A 181 -19.05 3.70 -9.44
CA THR A 181 -18.41 4.98 -9.78
C THR A 181 -17.04 5.08 -9.08
N ILE A 182 -16.11 5.79 -9.70
CA ILE A 182 -14.75 5.94 -9.19
C ILE A 182 -14.75 6.49 -7.74
N HIS A 183 -15.62 7.44 -7.43
CA HIS A 183 -15.70 8.03 -6.09
C HIS A 183 -16.13 6.99 -5.03
N LYS A 184 -17.16 6.19 -5.33
CA LYS A 184 -17.60 5.11 -4.42
C LYS A 184 -16.55 4.01 -4.32
N ALA A 185 -15.85 3.69 -5.41
CA ALA A 185 -14.80 2.68 -5.43
C ALA A 185 -13.61 3.13 -4.55
N VAL A 186 -13.13 4.37 -4.74
CA VAL A 186 -12.00 4.94 -3.97
C VAL A 186 -12.33 5.01 -2.48
N GLY A 187 -13.50 5.54 -2.13
CA GLY A 187 -13.91 5.65 -0.73
C GLY A 187 -14.04 4.28 -0.05
N THR A 188 -14.68 3.32 -0.72
CA THR A 188 -14.87 1.96 -0.18
C THR A 188 -13.51 1.25 -0.04
N ALA A 189 -12.63 1.40 -1.05
CA ALA A 189 -11.29 0.81 -1.03
C ALA A 189 -10.44 1.35 0.11
N SER A 190 -10.56 2.66 0.46
CA SER A 190 -9.84 3.24 1.58
C SER A 190 -10.24 2.58 2.91
N GLY A 191 -11.54 2.26 3.08
CA GLY A 191 -12.03 1.51 4.24
C GLY A 191 -11.48 0.09 4.28
N LEU A 192 -11.59 -0.64 3.16
CA LEU A 192 -11.04 -2.01 3.06
C LEU A 192 -9.53 -2.02 3.38
N GLY A 193 -8.80 -1.02 2.86
CA GLY A 193 -7.36 -0.87 3.09
C GLY A 193 -7.02 -0.68 4.58
N PHE A 194 -7.78 0.16 5.27
CA PHE A 194 -7.62 0.34 6.71
C PHE A 194 -7.81 -0.99 7.46
N TYR A 195 -8.90 -1.69 7.15
CA TYR A 195 -9.21 -2.94 7.88
C TYR A 195 -8.25 -4.08 7.56
N LEU A 196 -7.75 -4.18 6.33
CA LEU A 196 -6.77 -5.24 5.99
C LEU A 196 -5.39 -4.97 6.60
N ALA A 197 -5.02 -3.69 6.75
CA ALA A 197 -3.70 -3.32 7.25
C ALA A 197 -3.50 -3.76 8.71
N ILE A 198 -4.56 -3.82 9.51
CA ILE A 198 -4.49 -4.20 10.92
C ILE A 198 -4.00 -5.66 11.06
N PRO A 199 -4.74 -6.68 10.54
CA PRO A 199 -4.26 -8.06 10.67
C PRO A 199 -2.96 -8.29 9.90
N GLY A 200 -2.77 -7.68 8.72
CA GLY A 200 -1.51 -7.77 7.99
C GLY A 200 -0.32 -7.36 8.84
N THR A 201 -0.40 -6.19 9.48
CA THR A 201 0.65 -5.69 10.39
C THR A 201 0.91 -6.66 11.55
N ILE A 202 -0.17 -7.15 12.20
CA ILE A 202 -0.05 -8.07 13.33
C ILE A 202 0.68 -9.36 12.90
N PHE A 203 0.30 -9.93 11.74
CA PHE A 203 0.91 -11.17 11.28
C PHE A 203 2.36 -10.98 10.81
N PHE A 204 2.73 -9.81 10.26
CA PHE A 204 4.14 -9.50 9.98
C PHE A 204 4.95 -9.31 11.27
N ILE A 205 4.36 -8.81 12.34
CA ILE A 205 5.02 -8.78 13.65
C ILE A 205 5.27 -10.23 14.14
N ILE A 206 4.25 -11.08 14.06
CA ILE A 206 4.33 -12.48 14.52
C ILE A 206 5.38 -13.27 13.70
N THR A 207 5.31 -13.21 12.38
CA THR A 207 6.22 -13.98 11.49
C THR A 207 7.65 -13.48 11.57
N GLY A 208 7.87 -12.20 11.87
CA GLY A 208 9.20 -11.61 12.04
C GLY A 208 9.75 -11.66 13.46
N TRP A 209 9.01 -12.21 14.44
CA TRP A 209 9.36 -12.04 15.87
C TRP A 209 10.74 -12.60 16.24
N ASN A 210 11.09 -13.74 15.68
CA ASN A 210 12.34 -14.42 16.01
C ASN A 210 13.43 -14.26 14.92
N ILE A 211 13.25 -13.31 14.00
CA ILE A 211 14.22 -13.09 12.93
C ILE A 211 15.38 -12.23 13.47
N GLU A 212 16.58 -12.72 13.23
CA GLU A 212 17.81 -12.01 13.59
C GLU A 212 18.15 -10.95 12.55
N UNK A 213 18.81 -9.87 13.02
CA UNK A 213 19.32 -8.95 12.20
C UNK A 213 18.44 -7.86 11.77
N LEU A 214 17.43 -7.88 12.46
CA LEU A 214 16.52 -6.79 12.12
C LEU A 214 17.08 -5.45 12.60
N PRO A 215 16.85 -4.34 11.87
CA PRO A 215 17.39 -3.04 12.25
C PRO A 215 16.77 -2.53 13.57
N LEU A 216 17.48 -1.61 14.20
CA LEU A 216 17.06 -0.99 15.47
C LEU A 216 15.61 -0.46 15.34
N GLY A 217 14.80 -0.72 16.37
CA GLY A 217 13.42 -0.24 16.43
C GLY A 217 12.42 -1.10 15.68
N SER A 218 12.82 -2.35 15.39
CA SER A 218 11.89 -3.32 14.77
C SER A 218 11.13 -4.11 15.83
N UNK A 219 9.85 -4.34 15.65
CA UNK A 219 9.03 -5.13 16.30
C UNK A 219 8.55 -6.08 15.40
N GLY A 220 9.22 -7.37 15.27
CA GLY A 220 9.11 -8.27 14.13
C GLY A 220 9.55 -7.55 12.87
N TYR A 221 8.90 -7.79 11.79
CA TYR A 221 9.24 -7.10 10.55
C TYR A 221 8.81 -5.62 10.51
N VAL A 222 8.03 -5.13 11.47
CA VAL A 222 7.59 -3.73 11.49
C VAL A 222 8.66 -2.84 12.12
N ASN A 223 9.20 -1.90 11.38
CA ASN A 223 10.14 -0.92 11.90
C ASN A 223 9.37 0.29 12.45
N ILE A 224 9.40 0.43 13.77
CA ILE A 224 8.66 1.49 14.50
C ILE A 224 9.21 2.87 14.17
N ILE A 225 10.51 3.00 13.96
CA ILE A 225 11.13 4.28 13.58
C ILE A 225 10.57 4.73 12.22
N GLY A 226 10.54 3.86 11.28
CA GLY A 226 9.88 4.11 9.99
C GLY A 226 8.40 4.51 10.13
N UNK A 227 7.65 3.79 10.92
CA UNK A 227 6.39 4.01 11.21
C UNK A 227 6.19 5.32 11.65
N LEU A 228 7.01 5.81 12.67
CA LEU A 228 6.83 7.12 13.32
C LEU A 228 7.21 8.29 12.42
N LEU A 229 8.17 8.11 11.55
CA LEU A 229 8.59 9.15 10.60
C LEU A 229 7.56 9.37 9.49
N ILE A 230 6.92 8.32 9.02
CA ILE A 230 6.03 8.39 7.84
C ILE A 230 4.56 8.62 8.25
N ALA A 231 4.07 7.87 9.23
CA ALA A 231 2.63 7.79 9.53
C ALA A 231 1.99 9.12 9.91
N PRO A 232 2.59 9.99 10.74
CA PRO A 232 1.95 11.26 11.09
C PRO A 232 1.78 12.18 9.86
N ILE A 233 2.81 12.26 9.02
CA ILE A 233 2.83 13.12 7.82
C ILE A 233 1.86 12.57 6.78
N SER A 234 1.88 11.27 6.56
CA SER A 234 1.00 10.56 5.62
C SER A 234 -0.47 10.72 6.06
N SER A 235 -0.75 10.54 7.36
CA SER A 235 -2.10 10.70 7.94
C SER A 235 -2.62 12.14 7.83
N TYR A 236 -1.74 13.13 7.94
CA TYR A 236 -2.08 14.54 7.74
C TYR A 236 -2.41 14.82 6.27
N ALA A 237 -1.64 14.26 5.35
CA ALA A 237 -1.79 14.50 3.91
C ALA A 237 -3.00 13.77 3.30
N ALA A 238 -3.44 12.64 3.87
CA ALA A 238 -4.49 11.80 3.28
C ALA A 238 -5.84 12.54 3.13
N PRO A 239 -6.38 13.24 4.13
CA PRO A 239 -7.61 14.02 3.93
C PRO A 239 -7.46 15.13 2.89
N ILE A 240 -6.26 15.73 2.76
CA ILE A 240 -5.98 16.75 1.74
C ILE A 240 -6.13 16.14 0.34
N GLY A 241 -5.53 14.95 0.13
CA GLY A 241 -5.67 14.20 -1.11
C GLY A 241 -7.13 13.85 -1.42
N ALA A 242 -7.86 13.34 -0.42
CA ALA A 242 -9.28 12.96 -0.59
C ALA A 242 -10.15 14.16 -0.99
N LYS A 243 -9.93 15.32 -0.39
CA LYS A 243 -10.65 16.57 -0.74
C LYS A 243 -10.26 17.13 -2.11
N SER A 244 -9.04 16.83 -2.56
CA SER A 244 -8.53 17.30 -3.86
C SER A 244 -8.96 16.41 -5.03
N ALA A 245 -9.53 15.25 -4.76
CA ALA A 245 -9.86 14.23 -5.77
C ALA A 245 -10.83 14.76 -6.85
N SER A 246 -11.69 15.72 -6.50
CA SER A 246 -12.64 16.33 -7.44
C SER A 246 -12.08 17.52 -8.23
N LYS A 247 -10.87 18.01 -7.86
CA LYS A 247 -10.33 19.29 -8.39
C LYS A 247 -9.09 19.10 -9.27
N LEU A 248 -8.40 17.98 -9.15
CA LEU A 248 -7.13 17.75 -9.84
C LEU A 248 -7.32 17.01 -11.16
N ASP A 249 -6.44 17.29 -12.12
CA ASP A 249 -6.34 16.49 -13.33
C ASP A 249 -5.69 15.15 -12.98
N ASN A 250 -6.54 14.15 -12.82
CA ASN A 250 -6.13 12.81 -12.45
C ASN A 250 -5.13 12.20 -13.44
N LYS A 251 -5.20 12.58 -14.72
CA LYS A 251 -4.33 12.02 -15.77
C LYS A 251 -2.86 12.37 -15.55
N VAL A 252 -2.57 13.65 -15.23
CA VAL A 252 -1.18 14.09 -14.98
C VAL A 252 -0.61 13.35 -13.75
N LEU A 253 -1.39 13.30 -12.67
CA LEU A 253 -0.95 12.66 -11.44
C LEU A 253 -0.75 11.15 -11.63
N THR A 254 -1.66 10.49 -12.36
CA THR A 254 -1.57 9.06 -12.70
C THR A 254 -0.31 8.78 -13.51
N ASN A 255 0.02 9.63 -14.49
CA ASN A 255 1.22 9.47 -15.32
C ASN A 255 2.51 9.62 -14.49
N ILE A 256 2.58 10.63 -13.62
CA ILE A 256 3.73 10.81 -12.71
C ILE A 256 3.91 9.56 -11.83
N PHE A 257 2.81 9.08 -11.29
CA PHE A 257 2.81 7.87 -10.45
C PHE A 257 3.22 6.62 -11.24
N ALA A 258 2.75 6.48 -12.47
CA ALA A 258 3.14 5.38 -13.36
C ALA A 258 4.64 5.39 -13.67
N ILE A 259 5.21 6.59 -13.96
CA ILE A 259 6.65 6.75 -14.18
C ILE A 259 7.43 6.34 -12.93
N PHE A 260 7.01 6.81 -11.76
CA PHE A 260 7.64 6.44 -10.48
C PHE A 260 7.66 4.91 -10.29
N LEU A 261 6.52 4.25 -10.52
CA LEU A 261 6.41 2.79 -10.38
C LEU A 261 7.29 2.05 -11.41
N LEU A 262 7.35 2.55 -12.64
CA LEU A 262 8.18 1.94 -13.68
C LEU A 262 9.67 2.00 -13.30
N ILE A 263 10.13 3.17 -12.86
CA ILE A 263 11.54 3.37 -12.48
C ILE A 263 11.85 2.48 -11.26
N THR A 264 11.00 2.47 -10.24
CA THR A 264 11.26 1.69 -9.02
C THR A 264 11.20 0.19 -9.29
N SER A 265 10.25 -0.29 -10.10
CA SER A 265 10.18 -1.72 -10.45
C SER A 265 11.41 -2.16 -11.25
N ALA A 266 11.84 -1.35 -12.24
CA ALA A 266 13.04 -1.64 -13.02
C ALA A 266 14.29 -1.70 -12.11
N ARG A 267 14.42 -0.74 -11.20
CA ARG A 267 15.54 -0.72 -10.26
C ARG A 267 15.53 -1.93 -9.32
N MET A 268 14.36 -2.31 -8.79
CA MET A 268 14.24 -3.50 -7.94
C MET A 268 14.60 -4.78 -8.70
N PHE A 269 14.22 -4.90 -9.97
CA PHE A 269 14.68 -6.03 -10.81
C PHE A 269 16.19 -6.05 -10.93
N LEU A 270 16.83 -4.91 -11.19
CA LEU A 270 18.30 -4.84 -11.32
C LEU A 270 19.03 -5.16 -10.01
N GLU A 271 18.39 -4.96 -8.85
CA GLU A 271 19.00 -5.26 -7.55
C GLU A 271 18.93 -6.73 -7.16
N ILE A 272 17.98 -7.50 -7.76
CA ILE A 272 17.84 -8.93 -7.48
C ILE A 272 18.46 -9.84 -8.53
N PHE A 273 18.89 -9.31 -9.71
CA PHE A 273 19.60 -10.03 -10.77
C PHE A 273 20.98 -9.45 -11.02
#